data_dda63745f91c9931eb9be104542f7a3d
#
_entry.id   dda63745f91c9931eb9be104542f7a3d
#
_cell.length_a   1.000
_cell.length_b   1.000
_cell.length_c   1.000
_cell.angle_alpha   90.00
_cell.angle_beta   90.00
_cell.angle_gamma   90.00
#
_symmetry.space_group_name_H-M   'P 1'
#
loop_
_entity.id
_entity.type
_entity.pdbx_description
1 polymer ?
#
loop_
_entity_poly.entity_id
_entity_poly.type
_entity_poly.pdbx_seq_one_letter_code
_entity_poly.pdbx_strand_id
1 'polypeptide(L)'
;MNAPLDRPVLKAKDQPDLSRFNWEDALLLEDQLSEEERMIRDSARAYAQEKLQPRVIGAWREETTDPEIFREMGELGLLGVTVPEVYGGLGASYVSYGLIAREVERVDSGYRSMMSVQSSLVMYPIYAYGTEARRQKYLPKLASGEFIGCFGLTEPDAGSDPAAMKTVAKKTANGYVLSGSKMWISNAPIADVFVVWAKSEAHGGKIKGFVLDKGAKGLSAPKIGGKLSLRSSITGEIVMDNVEVGEDALLPHVEGLKGPFGCLNRARYGISWGVLGAAEFCWHAARQYGLDRKQFNRPL
;
A
#
# COMPACT_ATOMS: atom_id res chain seq x y z
N MET A 1 -26.26 -2.95 -6.09
CA MET A 1 -27.05 -4.01 -5.45
C MET A 1 -26.04 -4.98 -4.84
N ASN A 2 -25.95 -5.01 -3.50
CA ASN A 2 -25.03 -5.91 -2.80
C ASN A 2 -25.67 -7.30 -2.79
N ALA A 3 -25.05 -8.28 -3.45
CA ALA A 3 -25.41 -9.68 -3.23
C ALA A 3 -25.13 -10.03 -1.77
N PRO A 4 -26.01 -10.74 -1.09
CA PRO A 4 -25.73 -11.22 0.26
C PRO A 4 -24.53 -12.15 0.19
N LEU A 5 -23.54 -11.92 1.07
CA LEU A 5 -22.43 -12.85 1.29
C LEU A 5 -23.05 -14.16 1.82
N ASP A 6 -23.05 -15.20 0.99
CA ASP A 6 -23.36 -16.56 1.42
C ASP A 6 -22.27 -16.97 2.43
N ARG A 7 -22.58 -16.82 3.71
CA ARG A 7 -21.71 -17.35 4.76
C ARG A 7 -21.87 -18.86 4.79
N PRO A 8 -20.81 -19.65 4.73
CA PRO A 8 -20.91 -21.08 4.94
C PRO A 8 -21.56 -21.35 6.30
N VAL A 9 -22.66 -22.06 6.30
CA VAL A 9 -23.28 -22.51 7.54
C VAL A 9 -22.38 -23.61 8.10
N LEU A 10 -21.66 -23.30 9.19
CA LEU A 10 -20.84 -24.28 9.89
C LEU A 10 -21.69 -25.48 10.30
N LYS A 11 -21.23 -26.68 9.98
CA LYS A 11 -21.90 -27.92 10.42
C LYS A 11 -21.79 -28.02 11.94
N ALA A 12 -22.74 -28.65 12.59
CA ALA A 12 -22.84 -28.74 14.05
C ALA A 12 -21.55 -29.32 14.74
N LYS A 13 -20.70 -30.03 14.00
CA LYS A 13 -19.41 -30.53 14.48
C LYS A 13 -18.27 -29.47 14.48
N ASP A 14 -18.46 -28.35 13.78
CA ASP A 14 -17.48 -27.31 13.60
C ASP A 14 -17.82 -26.05 14.43
N GLN A 15 -18.78 -26.16 15.35
CA GLN A 15 -19.09 -25.04 16.26
C GLN A 15 -18.05 -24.97 17.39
N PRO A 16 -17.51 -23.77 17.64
CA PRO A 16 -16.54 -23.58 18.71
C PRO A 16 -17.17 -23.95 20.07
N ASP A 17 -16.36 -24.52 20.96
CA ASP A 17 -16.77 -24.78 22.33
C ASP A 17 -16.90 -23.47 23.12
N LEU A 18 -18.09 -22.91 23.14
CA LEU A 18 -18.39 -21.67 23.87
C LEU A 18 -18.46 -21.84 25.39
N SER A 19 -18.25 -23.07 25.92
CA SER A 19 -18.23 -23.33 27.36
C SER A 19 -16.96 -22.81 28.02
N ARG A 20 -15.90 -22.53 27.26
CA ARG A 20 -14.62 -22.01 27.74
C ARG A 20 -14.28 -20.69 27.07
N PHE A 21 -13.90 -19.69 27.85
CA PHE A 21 -13.40 -18.43 27.33
C PHE A 21 -12.02 -18.63 26.70
N ASN A 22 -11.90 -18.33 25.39
CA ASN A 22 -10.64 -18.33 24.70
C ASN A 22 -10.04 -16.92 24.73
N TRP A 23 -9.08 -16.69 25.61
CA TRP A 23 -8.46 -15.37 25.77
C TRP A 23 -7.52 -15.00 24.59
N GLU A 24 -7.05 -15.96 23.82
CA GLU A 24 -6.18 -15.74 22.66
C GLU A 24 -6.99 -15.29 21.44
N ASP A 25 -8.24 -15.76 21.33
CA ASP A 25 -9.20 -15.36 20.31
C ASP A 25 -10.59 -15.22 20.92
N ALA A 26 -10.75 -14.21 21.75
CA ALA A 26 -11.96 -13.97 22.53
C ALA A 26 -13.23 -13.73 21.68
N LEU A 27 -13.05 -13.34 20.41
CA LEU A 27 -14.14 -13.08 19.46
C LEU A 27 -14.27 -14.19 18.40
N LEU A 28 -13.49 -15.26 18.52
CA LEU A 28 -13.46 -16.40 17.58
C LEU A 28 -13.28 -15.93 16.12
N LEU A 29 -12.37 -15.01 15.90
CA LEU A 29 -12.09 -14.45 14.59
C LEU A 29 -11.43 -15.47 13.66
N GLU A 30 -10.65 -16.40 14.20
CA GLU A 30 -10.03 -17.49 13.44
C GLU A 30 -11.07 -18.39 12.75
N ASP A 31 -12.21 -18.63 13.40
CA ASP A 31 -13.29 -19.44 12.86
C ASP A 31 -14.03 -18.75 11.69
N GLN A 32 -13.83 -17.43 11.54
CA GLN A 32 -14.45 -16.64 10.48
C GLN A 32 -13.60 -16.60 9.21
N LEU A 33 -12.33 -17.02 9.28
CA LEU A 33 -11.41 -17.02 8.14
C LEU A 33 -11.57 -18.30 7.32
N SER A 34 -11.52 -18.16 5.99
CA SER A 34 -11.40 -19.30 5.09
C SER A 34 -10.01 -19.96 5.22
N GLU A 35 -9.86 -21.18 4.71
CA GLU A 35 -8.56 -21.87 4.67
C GLU A 35 -7.54 -21.08 3.86
N GLU A 36 -7.94 -20.53 2.71
CA GLU A 36 -7.12 -19.67 1.87
C GLU A 36 -6.66 -18.42 2.63
N GLU A 37 -7.55 -17.72 3.34
CA GLU A 37 -7.21 -16.53 4.11
C GLU A 37 -6.22 -16.84 5.24
N ARG A 38 -6.36 -17.99 5.90
CA ARG A 38 -5.39 -18.46 6.90
C ARG A 38 -4.02 -18.74 6.28
N MET A 39 -3.98 -19.46 5.14
CA MET A 39 -2.73 -19.74 4.43
C MET A 39 -2.01 -18.46 4.01
N ILE A 40 -2.71 -17.49 3.45
CA ILE A 40 -2.16 -16.20 3.05
C ILE A 40 -1.59 -15.45 4.27
N ARG A 41 -2.33 -15.38 5.36
CA ARG A 41 -1.87 -14.79 6.62
C ARG A 41 -0.60 -15.46 7.15
N ASP A 42 -0.58 -16.78 7.20
CA ASP A 42 0.53 -17.53 7.78
C ASP A 42 1.80 -17.40 6.92
N SER A 43 1.66 -17.36 5.59
CA SER A 43 2.75 -17.03 4.67
C SER A 43 3.29 -15.62 4.90
N ALA A 44 2.40 -14.63 5.02
CA ALA A 44 2.80 -13.25 5.30
C ALA A 44 3.50 -13.11 6.65
N ARG A 45 3.00 -13.82 7.68
CA ARG A 45 3.61 -13.85 9.02
C ARG A 45 5.01 -14.45 8.98
N ALA A 46 5.18 -15.61 8.35
CA ALA A 46 6.48 -16.27 8.24
C ALA A 46 7.49 -15.34 7.55
N TYR A 47 7.14 -14.77 6.41
CA TYR A 47 7.98 -13.80 5.71
C TYR A 47 8.32 -12.59 6.57
N ALA A 48 7.33 -11.98 7.21
CA ALA A 48 7.54 -10.78 8.02
C ALA A 48 8.50 -11.05 9.19
N GLN A 49 8.33 -12.16 9.90
CA GLN A 49 9.18 -12.52 11.04
C GLN A 49 10.59 -12.96 10.60
N GLU A 50 10.71 -13.74 9.53
CA GLU A 50 11.99 -14.29 9.11
C GLU A 50 12.84 -13.32 8.29
N LYS A 51 12.20 -12.46 7.49
CA LYS A 51 12.90 -11.58 6.54
C LYS A 51 12.86 -10.10 6.91
N LEU A 52 11.71 -9.58 7.36
CA LEU A 52 11.58 -8.15 7.68
C LEU A 52 12.07 -7.83 9.09
N GLN A 53 11.71 -8.64 10.09
CA GLN A 53 12.05 -8.38 11.49
C GLN A 53 13.57 -8.22 11.73
N PRO A 54 14.47 -9.00 11.14
CA PRO A 54 15.91 -8.80 11.32
C PRO A 54 16.45 -7.49 10.72
N ARG A 55 15.78 -6.95 9.69
CA ARG A 55 16.22 -5.75 8.95
C ARG A 55 15.73 -4.45 9.58
N VAL A 56 14.62 -4.47 10.33
CA VAL A 56 13.87 -3.27 10.71
C VAL A 56 14.67 -2.26 11.53
N ILE A 57 15.46 -2.72 12.49
CA ILE A 57 16.21 -1.81 13.37
C ILE A 57 17.26 -1.00 12.59
N GLY A 58 17.99 -1.65 11.69
CA GLY A 58 18.94 -1.00 10.80
C GLY A 58 18.26 -0.03 9.85
N ALA A 59 17.23 -0.49 9.15
CA ALA A 59 16.46 0.31 8.22
C ALA A 59 15.86 1.56 8.90
N TRP A 60 15.32 1.41 10.11
CA TRP A 60 14.77 2.53 10.87
C TRP A 60 15.84 3.54 11.30
N ARG A 61 17.00 3.07 11.79
CA ARG A 61 18.10 3.95 12.23
C ARG A 61 18.67 4.77 11.09
N GLU A 62 18.86 4.14 9.94
CA GLU A 62 19.52 4.74 8.78
C GLU A 62 18.57 5.39 7.78
N GLU A 63 17.25 5.33 8.01
CA GLU A 63 16.22 5.79 7.09
C GLU A 63 16.38 5.20 5.68
N THR A 64 16.56 3.89 5.61
CA THR A 64 16.76 3.16 4.37
C THR A 64 15.62 2.20 4.10
N THR A 65 15.37 1.95 2.81
CA THR A 65 14.46 0.91 2.33
C THR A 65 15.25 0.04 1.36
N ASP A 66 15.29 -1.26 1.63
CA ASP A 66 15.86 -2.23 0.71
C ASP A 66 14.84 -2.50 -0.42
N PRO A 67 15.14 -2.13 -1.69
CA PRO A 67 14.21 -2.37 -2.80
C PRO A 67 13.92 -3.86 -3.05
N GLU A 68 14.81 -4.77 -2.63
CA GLU A 68 14.61 -6.21 -2.79
C GLU A 68 13.38 -6.73 -2.05
N ILE A 69 12.94 -6.03 -0.99
CA ILE A 69 11.70 -6.35 -0.27
C ILE A 69 10.49 -6.37 -1.21
N PHE A 70 10.45 -5.53 -2.24
CA PHE A 70 9.34 -5.55 -3.22
C PHE A 70 9.34 -6.84 -4.03
N ARG A 71 10.50 -7.34 -4.44
CA ARG A 71 10.61 -8.62 -5.18
C ARG A 71 10.24 -9.80 -4.30
N GLU A 72 10.79 -9.84 -3.08
CA GLU A 72 10.46 -10.87 -2.09
C GLU A 72 8.94 -10.92 -1.82
N MET A 73 8.31 -9.77 -1.64
CA MET A 73 6.85 -9.69 -1.47
C MET A 73 6.09 -10.09 -2.74
N GLY A 74 6.61 -9.74 -3.91
CA GLY A 74 6.01 -10.10 -5.20
C GLY A 74 6.05 -11.61 -5.45
N GLU A 75 7.17 -12.27 -5.19
CA GLU A 75 7.33 -13.73 -5.30
C GLU A 75 6.36 -14.51 -4.40
N LEU A 76 6.02 -13.93 -3.26
CA LEU A 76 5.05 -14.51 -2.31
C LEU A 76 3.60 -14.09 -2.59
N GLY A 77 3.34 -13.31 -3.64
CA GLY A 77 2.00 -12.81 -3.96
C GLY A 77 1.43 -11.79 -2.96
N LEU A 78 2.28 -11.17 -2.14
CA LEU A 78 1.85 -10.19 -1.14
C LEU A 78 1.59 -8.79 -1.74
N LEU A 79 1.99 -8.56 -3.01
CA LEU A 79 1.71 -7.33 -3.75
C LEU A 79 0.52 -7.54 -4.69
N GLY A 80 -0.40 -6.55 -4.73
CA GLY A 80 -1.55 -6.62 -5.63
C GLY A 80 -2.52 -7.77 -5.36
N VAL A 81 -2.62 -8.22 -4.14
CA VAL A 81 -3.44 -9.36 -3.69
C VAL A 81 -4.88 -9.34 -4.22
N THR A 82 -5.50 -8.16 -4.33
CA THR A 82 -6.87 -7.98 -4.82
C THR A 82 -6.97 -7.73 -6.33
N VAL A 83 -5.84 -7.69 -7.02
CA VAL A 83 -5.77 -7.56 -8.49
C VAL A 83 -5.99 -8.93 -9.11
N PRO A 84 -6.77 -9.05 -10.21
CA PRO A 84 -7.01 -10.32 -10.88
C PRO A 84 -5.72 -11.02 -11.34
N GLU A 85 -5.73 -12.36 -11.34
CA GLU A 85 -4.61 -13.21 -11.73
C GLU A 85 -4.10 -12.94 -13.16
N VAL A 86 -4.99 -12.56 -14.08
CA VAL A 86 -4.63 -12.20 -15.46
C VAL A 86 -3.64 -11.04 -15.55
N TYR A 87 -3.53 -10.26 -14.48
CA TYR A 87 -2.57 -9.15 -14.34
C TYR A 87 -1.46 -9.42 -13.30
N GLY A 88 -1.32 -10.68 -12.87
CA GLY A 88 -0.27 -11.09 -11.93
C GLY A 88 -0.63 -10.91 -10.44
N GLY A 89 -1.85 -10.50 -10.11
CA GLY A 89 -2.35 -10.51 -8.72
C GLY A 89 -2.84 -11.90 -8.30
N LEU A 90 -3.36 -12.02 -7.08
CA LEU A 90 -3.97 -13.27 -6.58
C LEU A 90 -5.47 -13.33 -6.78
N GLY A 91 -6.15 -12.24 -7.11
CA GLY A 91 -7.61 -12.17 -7.15
C GLY A 91 -8.30 -12.43 -5.80
N ALA A 92 -7.55 -12.37 -4.71
CA ALA A 92 -8.01 -12.72 -3.38
C ALA A 92 -8.86 -11.61 -2.73
N SER A 93 -9.41 -11.92 -1.55
CA SER A 93 -10.33 -11.04 -0.83
C SER A 93 -9.63 -9.80 -0.22
N TYR A 94 -10.42 -8.77 0.13
CA TYR A 94 -9.91 -7.66 0.93
C TYR A 94 -9.57 -8.07 2.37
N VAL A 95 -10.14 -9.17 2.88
CA VAL A 95 -9.74 -9.75 4.18
C VAL A 95 -8.30 -10.26 4.07
N SER A 96 -7.96 -10.98 3.00
CA SER A 96 -6.57 -11.41 2.73
C SER A 96 -5.60 -10.23 2.69
N TYR A 97 -5.96 -9.13 2.01
CA TYR A 97 -5.15 -7.90 2.01
C TYR A 97 -4.98 -7.31 3.42
N GLY A 98 -6.04 -7.29 4.21
CA GLY A 98 -6.00 -6.85 5.61
C GLY A 98 -5.10 -7.70 6.48
N LEU A 99 -5.19 -9.02 6.36
CA LEU A 99 -4.36 -9.99 7.10
C LEU A 99 -2.87 -9.81 6.78
N ILE A 100 -2.51 -9.65 5.49
CA ILE A 100 -1.14 -9.34 5.08
C ILE A 100 -0.67 -8.02 5.72
N ALA A 101 -1.49 -6.96 5.62
CA ALA A 101 -1.15 -5.66 6.20
C ALA A 101 -0.89 -5.76 7.71
N ARG A 102 -1.71 -6.55 8.45
CA ARG A 102 -1.55 -6.80 9.88
C ARG A 102 -0.21 -7.48 10.20
N GLU A 103 0.14 -8.53 9.47
CA GLU A 103 1.38 -9.27 9.74
C GLU A 103 2.65 -8.48 9.35
N VAL A 104 2.61 -7.70 8.29
CA VAL A 104 3.73 -6.82 7.90
C VAL A 104 3.88 -5.67 8.90
N GLU A 105 2.79 -5.03 9.32
CA GLU A 105 2.85 -3.92 10.29
C GLU A 105 3.16 -4.38 11.71
N ARG A 106 2.96 -5.65 12.04
CA ARG A 106 3.49 -6.26 13.27
C ARG A 106 5.00 -6.07 13.40
N VAL A 107 5.71 -5.98 12.27
CA VAL A 107 7.13 -5.67 12.23
C VAL A 107 7.37 -4.17 12.18
N ASP A 108 6.78 -3.48 11.18
CA ASP A 108 6.98 -2.03 11.02
C ASP A 108 5.93 -1.38 10.12
N SER A 109 5.41 -0.24 10.56
CA SER A 109 4.43 0.55 9.80
C SER A 109 5.00 1.09 8.48
N GLY A 110 6.31 1.33 8.38
CA GLY A 110 6.97 1.76 7.15
C GLY A 110 6.93 0.69 6.07
N TYR A 111 7.23 -0.56 6.42
CA TYR A 111 7.13 -1.70 5.50
C TYR A 111 5.69 -1.92 5.01
N ARG A 112 4.70 -1.86 5.93
CA ARG A 112 3.30 -1.93 5.51
C ARG A 112 2.92 -0.75 4.62
N SER A 113 3.43 0.46 4.89
CA SER A 113 3.15 1.64 4.08
C SER A 113 3.64 1.47 2.64
N MET A 114 4.88 1.01 2.43
CA MET A 114 5.42 0.80 1.09
C MET A 114 4.63 -0.26 0.30
N MET A 115 4.26 -1.37 0.93
CA MET A 115 3.40 -2.42 0.36
C MET A 115 2.02 -1.86 -0.02
N SER A 116 1.41 -1.08 0.87
CA SER A 116 0.09 -0.50 0.66
C SER A 116 0.08 0.54 -0.47
N VAL A 117 1.13 1.35 -0.58
CA VAL A 117 1.30 2.28 -1.71
C VAL A 117 1.34 1.51 -3.03
N GLN A 118 2.16 0.47 -3.10
CA GLN A 118 2.26 -0.38 -4.30
C GLN A 118 0.89 -0.94 -4.71
N SER A 119 0.19 -1.59 -3.80
CA SER A 119 -1.06 -2.32 -4.08
C SER A 119 -2.27 -1.39 -4.24
N SER A 120 -2.51 -0.50 -3.26
CA SER A 120 -3.74 0.29 -3.17
C SER A 120 -3.68 1.61 -3.94
N LEU A 121 -2.51 2.22 -4.06
CA LEU A 121 -2.35 3.58 -4.59
C LEU A 121 -1.73 3.59 -5.99
N VAL A 122 -1.04 2.51 -6.41
CA VAL A 122 -0.42 2.40 -7.74
C VAL A 122 -1.14 1.35 -8.58
N MET A 123 -1.18 0.09 -8.14
CA MET A 123 -1.81 -0.98 -8.93
C MET A 123 -3.31 -0.76 -9.08
N TYR A 124 -3.99 -0.38 -7.98
CA TYR A 124 -5.43 -0.18 -8.03
C TYR A 124 -5.88 0.88 -9.05
N PRO A 125 -5.35 2.13 -9.09
CA PRO A 125 -5.78 3.10 -10.10
C PRO A 125 -5.43 2.70 -11.53
N ILE A 126 -4.31 2.00 -11.77
CA ILE A 126 -3.99 1.46 -13.09
C ILE A 126 -5.01 0.39 -13.48
N TYR A 127 -5.38 -0.49 -12.55
CA TYR A 127 -6.41 -1.51 -12.78
C TYR A 127 -7.79 -0.89 -13.01
N ALA A 128 -8.24 -0.02 -12.11
CA ALA A 128 -9.61 0.48 -12.11
C ALA A 128 -9.85 1.56 -13.17
N TYR A 129 -8.85 2.40 -13.48
CA TYR A 129 -9.02 3.60 -14.27
C TYR A 129 -8.17 3.62 -15.55
N GLY A 130 -7.23 2.68 -15.71
CA GLY A 130 -6.38 2.58 -16.89
C GLY A 130 -7.02 1.83 -18.04
N THR A 131 -6.44 1.98 -19.22
CA THR A 131 -6.77 1.17 -20.41
C THR A 131 -6.21 -0.24 -20.25
N GLU A 132 -6.71 -1.19 -21.06
CA GLU A 132 -6.20 -2.57 -21.07
C GLU A 132 -4.69 -2.62 -21.37
N ALA A 133 -4.23 -1.84 -22.33
CA ALA A 133 -2.81 -1.75 -22.67
C ALA A 133 -1.95 -1.31 -21.46
N ARG A 134 -2.47 -0.39 -20.62
CA ARG A 134 -1.80 0.04 -19.38
C ARG A 134 -1.80 -1.04 -18.30
N ARG A 135 -2.91 -1.75 -18.14
CA ARG A 135 -2.99 -2.88 -17.21
C ARG A 135 -1.92 -3.92 -17.54
N GLN A 136 -1.87 -4.33 -18.81
CA GLN A 136 -0.90 -5.33 -19.29
C GLN A 136 0.56 -4.84 -19.19
N LYS A 137 0.82 -3.56 -19.43
CA LYS A 137 2.18 -3.00 -19.34
C LYS A 137 2.71 -2.99 -17.91
N TYR A 138 1.90 -2.57 -16.93
CA TYR A 138 2.40 -2.23 -15.60
C TYR A 138 2.05 -3.25 -14.52
N LEU A 139 0.83 -3.82 -14.51
CA LEU A 139 0.37 -4.60 -13.38
C LEU A 139 1.21 -5.85 -13.12
N PRO A 140 1.61 -6.65 -14.13
CA PRO A 140 2.44 -7.82 -13.88
C PRO A 140 3.79 -7.49 -13.24
N LYS A 141 4.42 -6.40 -13.68
CA LYS A 141 5.72 -5.96 -13.16
C LYS A 141 5.62 -5.33 -11.76
N LEU A 142 4.52 -4.66 -11.47
CA LEU A 142 4.23 -4.14 -10.14
C LEU A 142 3.86 -5.26 -9.17
N ALA A 143 3.14 -6.29 -9.62
CA ALA A 143 2.78 -7.44 -8.80
C ALA A 143 3.99 -8.30 -8.45
N SER A 144 4.91 -8.51 -9.39
CA SER A 144 6.16 -9.24 -9.16
C SER A 144 7.20 -8.44 -8.36
N GLY A 145 6.97 -7.14 -8.13
CA GLY A 145 7.96 -6.25 -7.51
C GLY A 145 9.14 -5.87 -8.41
N GLU A 146 9.11 -6.23 -9.71
CA GLU A 146 10.09 -5.76 -10.70
C GLU A 146 10.05 -4.23 -10.83
N PHE A 147 8.82 -3.67 -10.82
CA PHE A 147 8.60 -2.22 -10.78
C PHE A 147 8.11 -1.78 -9.41
N ILE A 148 8.64 -0.66 -8.97
CA ILE A 148 8.21 0.03 -7.76
C ILE A 148 7.39 1.24 -8.17
N GLY A 149 6.24 1.45 -7.52
CA GLY A 149 5.37 2.59 -7.80
C GLY A 149 5.24 3.57 -6.66
N CYS A 150 4.88 4.80 -7.00
CA CYS A 150 4.55 5.84 -6.05
C CYS A 150 3.28 6.60 -6.46
N PHE A 151 2.69 7.35 -5.49
CA PHE A 151 1.40 8.02 -5.66
C PHE A 151 1.50 9.49 -5.28
N GLY A 152 1.50 10.36 -6.29
CA GLY A 152 1.64 11.79 -6.17
C GLY A 152 0.30 12.52 -6.11
N LEU A 153 -0.23 12.73 -4.91
CA LEU A 153 -1.43 13.56 -4.67
C LEU A 153 -1.10 14.81 -3.88
N THR A 154 -0.55 14.65 -2.67
CA THR A 154 -0.24 15.72 -1.72
C THR A 154 0.79 16.69 -2.28
N GLU A 155 0.58 17.98 -2.04
CA GLU A 155 1.51 19.06 -2.39
C GLU A 155 1.95 19.82 -1.13
N PRO A 156 3.02 20.63 -1.18
CA PRO A 156 3.45 21.42 -0.03
C PRO A 156 2.33 22.24 0.61
N ASP A 157 1.47 22.85 -0.21
CA ASP A 157 0.35 23.72 0.23
C ASP A 157 -1.02 23.05 0.16
N ALA A 158 -1.11 21.78 -0.23
CA ALA A 158 -2.38 21.07 -0.46
C ALA A 158 -2.29 19.62 0.05
N GLY A 159 -2.45 19.43 1.36
CA GLY A 159 -2.44 18.11 2.03
C GLY A 159 -3.85 17.65 2.37
N SER A 160 -4.46 18.21 3.43
CA SER A 160 -5.81 17.84 3.87
C SER A 160 -6.89 18.20 2.85
N ASP A 161 -6.67 19.27 2.08
CA ASP A 161 -7.51 19.64 0.92
C ASP A 161 -6.74 19.43 -0.38
N PRO A 162 -6.78 18.24 -0.99
CA PRO A 162 -6.09 17.98 -2.24
C PRO A 162 -6.78 18.66 -3.44
N ALA A 163 -8.00 19.19 -3.31
CA ALA A 163 -8.64 19.99 -4.36
C ALA A 163 -7.90 21.31 -4.63
N ALA A 164 -7.17 21.81 -3.61
CA ALA A 164 -6.38 23.02 -3.72
C ALA A 164 -5.05 22.81 -4.49
N MET A 165 -4.76 21.59 -5.00
CA MET A 165 -3.52 21.32 -5.75
C MET A 165 -3.25 22.33 -6.86
N LYS A 166 -1.97 22.61 -7.06
CA LYS A 166 -1.46 23.53 -8.08
C LYS A 166 -0.87 22.82 -9.30
N THR A 167 -0.52 21.53 -9.17
CA THR A 167 -0.01 20.73 -10.29
C THR A 167 -1.00 20.74 -11.44
N VAL A 168 -0.52 21.07 -12.64
CA VAL A 168 -1.32 21.16 -13.85
C VAL A 168 -0.83 20.21 -14.93
N ALA A 169 -1.75 19.77 -15.77
CA ALA A 169 -1.50 19.04 -17.01
C ALA A 169 -2.10 19.83 -18.18
N LYS A 170 -1.23 20.38 -19.01
CA LYS A 170 -1.58 21.12 -20.21
C LYS A 170 -1.63 20.19 -21.40
N LYS A 171 -2.66 20.32 -22.24
CA LYS A 171 -2.82 19.55 -23.47
C LYS A 171 -1.81 20.03 -24.53
N THR A 172 -1.22 19.09 -25.25
CA THR A 172 -0.39 19.34 -26.45
C THR A 172 -0.93 18.55 -27.63
N ALA A 173 -0.32 18.71 -28.81
CA ALA A 173 -0.70 17.94 -29.99
C ALA A 173 -0.51 16.42 -29.80
N ASN A 174 0.50 16.01 -29.00
CA ASN A 174 0.90 14.60 -28.84
C ASN A 174 0.62 14.01 -27.45
N GLY A 175 -0.05 14.77 -26.57
CA GLY A 175 -0.28 14.29 -25.20
C GLY A 175 -0.47 15.43 -24.21
N TYR A 176 0.32 15.41 -23.14
CA TYR A 176 0.23 16.40 -22.06
C TYR A 176 1.62 16.82 -21.58
N VAL A 177 1.69 18.03 -21.02
CA VAL A 177 2.85 18.52 -20.26
C VAL A 177 2.41 18.73 -18.82
N LEU A 178 3.10 18.06 -17.89
CA LEU A 178 2.84 18.17 -16.46
C LEU A 178 3.85 19.09 -15.79
N SER A 179 3.37 20.02 -14.96
CA SER A 179 4.20 20.94 -14.18
C SER A 179 3.66 21.09 -12.77
N GLY A 180 4.54 21.04 -11.77
CA GLY A 180 4.22 21.13 -10.35
C GLY A 180 5.09 20.23 -9.48
N SER A 181 4.75 20.13 -8.20
CA SER A 181 5.46 19.26 -7.27
C SER A 181 4.52 18.51 -6.35
N LYS A 182 4.94 17.33 -5.90
CA LYS A 182 4.25 16.53 -4.89
C LYS A 182 5.19 16.30 -3.71
N MET A 183 4.66 16.26 -2.50
CA MET A 183 5.44 16.17 -1.27
C MET A 183 4.99 15.01 -0.38
N TRP A 184 5.92 14.47 0.39
CA TRP A 184 5.71 13.33 1.30
C TRP A 184 5.30 12.05 0.57
N ILE A 185 5.91 11.79 -0.59
CA ILE A 185 5.55 10.66 -1.44
C ILE A 185 6.41 9.45 -1.11
N SER A 186 5.76 8.44 -0.51
CA SER A 186 6.38 7.14 -0.24
C SER A 186 6.84 6.49 -1.54
N ASN A 187 8.00 5.85 -1.49
CA ASN A 187 8.66 5.17 -2.60
C ASN A 187 9.19 6.08 -3.73
N ALA A 188 8.85 7.37 -3.80
CA ALA A 188 9.20 8.22 -4.94
C ALA A 188 10.70 8.17 -5.33
N PRO A 189 11.68 8.21 -4.40
CA PRO A 189 13.10 8.18 -4.76
C PRO A 189 13.57 6.89 -5.46
N ILE A 190 12.83 5.80 -5.32
CA ILE A 190 13.16 4.49 -5.91
C ILE A 190 12.12 4.02 -6.92
N ALA A 191 11.09 4.84 -7.20
CA ALA A 191 9.98 4.45 -8.06
C ALA A 191 10.38 4.36 -9.54
N ASP A 192 9.82 3.36 -10.22
CA ASP A 192 9.85 3.18 -11.68
C ASP A 192 8.58 3.73 -12.35
N VAL A 193 7.46 3.74 -11.59
CA VAL A 193 6.14 4.18 -12.05
C VAL A 193 5.56 5.21 -11.07
N PHE A 194 5.12 6.35 -11.62
CA PHE A 194 4.56 7.46 -10.85
C PHE A 194 3.09 7.67 -11.24
N VAL A 195 2.17 7.41 -10.33
CA VAL A 195 0.75 7.79 -10.48
C VAL A 195 0.57 9.19 -9.92
N VAL A 196 0.34 10.16 -10.79
CA VAL A 196 0.27 11.58 -10.42
C VAL A 196 -1.11 12.16 -10.71
N TRP A 197 -1.66 12.89 -9.74
CA TRP A 197 -2.92 13.60 -9.89
C TRP A 197 -2.66 15.09 -10.16
N ALA A 198 -3.29 15.62 -11.23
CA ALA A 198 -3.09 16.98 -11.68
C ALA A 198 -4.41 17.60 -12.19
N LYS A 199 -4.55 18.91 -12.10
CA LYS A 199 -5.62 19.65 -12.78
C LYS A 199 -5.37 19.66 -14.27
N SER A 200 -6.30 19.14 -15.06
CA SER A 200 -6.16 19.07 -16.51
C SER A 200 -6.91 20.20 -17.19
N GLU A 201 -6.18 21.05 -17.92
CA GLU A 201 -6.80 22.17 -18.69
C GLU A 201 -7.77 21.66 -19.74
N ALA A 202 -7.43 20.57 -20.45
CA ALA A 202 -8.30 19.95 -21.46
C ALA A 202 -9.62 19.41 -20.90
N HIS A 203 -9.71 19.24 -19.58
CA HIS A 203 -10.90 18.74 -18.89
C HIS A 203 -11.54 19.81 -17.98
N GLY A 204 -11.38 21.09 -18.33
CA GLY A 204 -11.98 22.22 -17.59
C GLY A 204 -11.43 22.37 -16.16
N GLY A 205 -10.15 22.06 -15.94
CA GLY A 205 -9.50 22.14 -14.63
C GLY A 205 -9.84 20.98 -13.67
N LYS A 206 -10.56 19.97 -14.12
CA LYS A 206 -10.85 18.78 -13.30
C LYS A 206 -9.58 17.98 -13.04
N ILE A 207 -9.52 17.36 -11.87
CA ILE A 207 -8.41 16.49 -11.47
C ILE A 207 -8.47 15.20 -12.28
N LYS A 208 -7.35 14.86 -12.91
CA LYS A 208 -7.13 13.63 -13.69
C LYS A 208 -5.88 12.91 -13.18
N GLY A 209 -5.85 11.59 -13.32
CA GLY A 209 -4.67 10.77 -13.01
C GLY A 209 -3.81 10.56 -14.25
N PHE A 210 -2.51 10.57 -14.05
CA PHE A 210 -1.51 10.31 -15.10
C PHE A 210 -0.51 9.27 -14.58
N VAL A 211 -0.05 8.39 -15.48
CA VAL A 211 1.00 7.41 -15.18
C VAL A 211 2.25 7.82 -15.94
N LEU A 212 3.31 8.13 -15.19
CA LEU A 212 4.61 8.54 -15.72
C LEU A 212 5.62 7.43 -15.48
N ASP A 213 6.53 7.24 -16.44
CA ASP A 213 7.66 6.33 -16.31
C ASP A 213 8.89 7.05 -15.76
N LYS A 214 9.72 6.35 -15.00
CA LYS A 214 11.04 6.81 -14.56
C LYS A 214 11.89 7.28 -15.75
N GLY A 215 12.68 8.32 -15.55
CA GLY A 215 13.58 8.86 -16.58
C GLY A 215 12.91 9.80 -17.57
N ALA A 216 11.61 10.10 -17.42
CA ALA A 216 10.98 11.17 -18.18
C ALA A 216 11.72 12.49 -17.97
N LYS A 217 12.02 13.23 -19.06
CA LYS A 217 12.75 14.50 -18.98
C LYS A 217 11.97 15.49 -18.13
N GLY A 218 12.64 16.14 -17.18
CA GLY A 218 12.01 17.08 -16.25
C GLY A 218 11.40 16.44 -15.00
N LEU A 219 11.37 15.09 -14.90
CA LEU A 219 10.91 14.36 -13.72
C LEU A 219 12.09 14.07 -12.77
N SER A 220 11.95 14.44 -11.51
CA SER A 220 12.91 14.07 -10.46
C SER A 220 12.17 13.75 -9.16
N ALA A 221 12.83 12.94 -8.30
CA ALA A 221 12.23 12.48 -7.05
C ALA A 221 13.27 12.51 -5.90
N PRO A 222 13.66 13.71 -5.41
CA PRO A 222 14.61 13.82 -4.31
C PRO A 222 14.07 13.23 -3.01
N LYS A 223 14.97 12.58 -2.24
CA LYS A 223 14.64 11.99 -0.93
C LYS A 223 14.42 13.07 0.12
N ILE A 224 13.42 12.89 0.96
CA ILE A 224 13.21 13.62 2.22
C ILE A 224 13.77 12.76 3.35
N GLY A 225 14.74 13.30 4.10
CA GLY A 225 15.36 12.66 5.25
C GLY A 225 15.03 13.36 6.58
N GLY A 226 15.47 12.77 7.70
CA GLY A 226 15.24 13.32 9.05
C GLY A 226 13.83 13.11 9.57
N LYS A 227 13.09 12.13 9.07
CA LYS A 227 11.74 11.81 9.57
C LYS A 227 11.78 11.28 11.00
N LEU A 228 10.76 11.59 11.79
CA LEU A 228 10.61 11.10 13.16
C LEU A 228 9.92 9.73 13.24
N SER A 229 9.15 9.36 12.20
CA SER A 229 8.43 8.09 12.11
C SER A 229 8.47 7.53 10.69
N LEU A 230 8.03 6.28 10.50
CA LEU A 230 8.02 5.57 9.21
C LEU A 230 9.39 5.62 8.52
N ARG A 231 10.47 5.51 9.30
CA ARG A 231 11.84 5.74 8.83
C ARG A 231 12.34 4.64 7.91
N SER A 232 11.79 3.42 8.03
CA SER A 232 12.06 2.30 7.11
C SER A 232 11.38 2.45 5.74
N SER A 233 10.46 3.42 5.58
CA SER A 233 9.81 3.72 4.30
C SER A 233 10.44 4.95 3.67
N ILE A 234 11.18 4.75 2.56
CA ILE A 234 11.77 5.86 1.83
C ILE A 234 10.68 6.80 1.31
N THR A 235 10.88 8.09 1.53
CA THR A 235 9.92 9.14 1.19
C THR A 235 10.63 10.25 0.44
N GLY A 236 9.96 10.84 -0.53
CA GLY A 236 10.54 11.94 -1.32
C GLY A 236 9.50 12.94 -1.80
N GLU A 237 9.96 13.81 -2.66
CA GLU A 237 9.14 14.69 -3.47
C GLU A 237 9.01 14.09 -4.88
N ILE A 238 8.04 14.56 -5.65
CA ILE A 238 8.01 14.42 -7.10
C ILE A 238 8.03 15.83 -7.67
N VAL A 239 9.09 16.16 -8.40
CA VAL A 239 9.22 17.46 -9.07
C VAL A 239 9.03 17.25 -10.57
N MET A 240 8.12 18.00 -11.15
CA MET A 240 7.77 17.95 -12.58
C MET A 240 8.01 19.34 -13.19
N ASP A 241 9.09 19.44 -13.96
CA ASP A 241 9.42 20.64 -14.74
C ASP A 241 9.15 20.38 -16.22
N ASN A 242 7.91 20.71 -16.65
CA ASN A 242 7.44 20.52 -18.02
C ASN A 242 7.65 19.09 -18.54
N VAL A 243 7.20 18.10 -17.75
CA VAL A 243 7.31 16.69 -18.11
C VAL A 243 6.31 16.36 -19.23
N GLU A 244 6.84 16.04 -20.41
CA GLU A 244 6.05 15.63 -21.57
C GLU A 244 5.66 14.15 -21.48
N VAL A 245 4.38 13.85 -21.68
CA VAL A 245 3.85 12.48 -21.73
C VAL A 245 2.85 12.33 -22.88
N GLY A 246 2.74 11.11 -23.41
CA GLY A 246 1.77 10.77 -24.44
C GLY A 246 0.32 10.80 -23.93
N GLU A 247 -0.63 10.76 -24.86
CA GLU A 247 -2.08 10.65 -24.55
C GLU A 247 -2.38 9.47 -23.64
N ASP A 248 -1.68 8.39 -23.86
CA ASP A 248 -1.83 7.15 -23.14
C ASP A 248 -1.41 7.22 -21.67
N ALA A 249 -0.72 8.29 -21.23
CA ALA A 249 -0.42 8.53 -19.81
C ALA A 249 -1.66 8.80 -18.97
N LEU A 250 -2.72 9.34 -19.57
CA LEU A 250 -3.97 9.66 -18.89
C LEU A 250 -4.67 8.38 -18.40
N LEU A 251 -5.22 8.40 -17.19
CA LEU A 251 -6.18 7.43 -16.70
C LEU A 251 -7.60 7.85 -17.16
N PRO A 252 -8.16 7.23 -18.22
CA PRO A 252 -9.34 7.78 -18.89
C PRO A 252 -10.65 7.56 -18.12
N HIS A 253 -10.70 6.50 -17.28
CA HIS A 253 -11.95 6.04 -16.66
C HIS A 253 -12.24 6.68 -15.30
N VAL A 254 -11.66 7.86 -15.03
CA VAL A 254 -11.86 8.57 -13.77
C VAL A 254 -11.71 10.08 -13.94
N GLU A 255 -12.45 10.82 -13.09
CA GLU A 255 -12.37 12.28 -13.09
C GLU A 255 -12.67 12.82 -11.67
N GLY A 256 -12.05 13.95 -11.34
CA GLY A 256 -12.22 14.62 -10.05
C GLY A 256 -11.61 13.85 -8.89
N LEU A 257 -11.98 14.23 -7.67
CA LEU A 257 -11.49 13.61 -6.43
C LEU A 257 -11.95 12.17 -6.23
N LYS A 258 -12.94 11.68 -6.98
CA LYS A 258 -13.35 10.26 -6.92
C LYS A 258 -12.19 9.32 -7.20
N GLY A 259 -11.27 9.71 -8.09
CA GLY A 259 -10.10 8.93 -8.43
C GLY A 259 -9.18 8.71 -7.24
N PRO A 260 -8.50 9.74 -6.74
CA PRO A 260 -7.57 9.59 -5.63
C PRO A 260 -8.26 9.10 -4.35
N PHE A 261 -9.50 9.51 -4.06
CA PHE A 261 -10.23 9.04 -2.87
C PHE A 261 -10.63 7.57 -2.98
N GLY A 262 -10.94 7.05 -4.17
CA GLY A 262 -11.13 5.63 -4.38
C GLY A 262 -9.90 4.81 -4.02
N CYS A 263 -8.70 5.32 -4.33
CA CYS A 263 -7.42 4.72 -3.94
C CYS A 263 -7.19 4.82 -2.43
N LEU A 264 -7.38 6.02 -1.87
CA LEU A 264 -7.18 6.27 -0.43
C LEU A 264 -8.11 5.42 0.46
N ASN A 265 -9.35 5.15 0.04
CA ASN A 265 -10.26 4.30 0.82
C ASN A 265 -9.70 2.88 0.98
N ARG A 266 -9.04 2.35 -0.03
CA ARG A 266 -8.37 1.04 0.04
C ARG A 266 -7.13 1.06 0.91
N ALA A 267 -6.33 2.12 0.80
CA ALA A 267 -5.18 2.32 1.66
C ALA A 267 -5.60 2.45 3.14
N ARG A 268 -6.64 3.22 3.43
CA ARG A 268 -7.20 3.37 4.80
C ARG A 268 -7.70 2.05 5.37
N TYR A 269 -8.33 1.21 4.54
CA TYR A 269 -8.72 -0.14 4.94
C TYR A 269 -7.51 -0.96 5.40
N GLY A 270 -6.45 -1.01 4.59
CA GLY A 270 -5.20 -1.70 4.95
C GLY A 270 -4.54 -1.14 6.20
N ILE A 271 -4.55 0.19 6.39
CA ILE A 271 -4.03 0.84 7.62
C ILE A 271 -4.82 0.39 8.84
N SER A 272 -6.15 0.31 8.74
CA SER A 272 -7.01 -0.11 9.86
C SER A 272 -6.70 -1.53 10.34
N TRP A 273 -6.34 -2.43 9.43
CA TRP A 273 -5.85 -3.76 9.77
C TRP A 273 -4.40 -3.73 10.31
N GLY A 274 -3.55 -2.98 9.64
CA GLY A 274 -2.13 -2.91 9.96
C GLY A 274 -1.86 -2.51 11.40
N VAL A 275 -2.50 -1.45 11.88
CA VAL A 275 -2.30 -0.93 13.25
C VAL A 275 -2.63 -1.96 14.33
N LEU A 276 -3.50 -2.93 14.06
CA LEU A 276 -3.77 -4.04 14.99
C LEU A 276 -2.53 -4.92 15.16
N GLY A 277 -1.79 -5.19 14.07
CA GLY A 277 -0.53 -5.93 14.14
C GLY A 277 0.52 -5.21 14.99
N ALA A 278 0.69 -3.91 14.80
CA ALA A 278 1.59 -3.10 15.64
C ALA A 278 1.16 -3.11 17.12
N ALA A 279 -0.14 -2.96 17.40
CA ALA A 279 -0.68 -3.02 18.75
C ALA A 279 -0.43 -4.37 19.42
N GLU A 280 -0.64 -5.46 18.69
CA GLU A 280 -0.37 -6.81 19.17
C GLU A 280 1.10 -7.02 19.50
N PHE A 281 2.01 -6.56 18.62
CA PHE A 281 3.44 -6.64 18.89
C PHE A 281 3.79 -5.89 20.18
N CYS A 282 3.34 -4.66 20.34
CA CYS A 282 3.60 -3.85 21.53
C CYS A 282 3.08 -4.55 22.80
N TRP A 283 1.87 -5.09 22.74
CA TRP A 283 1.27 -5.79 23.88
C TRP A 283 2.04 -7.05 24.26
N HIS A 284 2.36 -7.89 23.27
CA HIS A 284 3.13 -9.12 23.50
C HIS A 284 4.53 -8.82 24.04
N ALA A 285 5.23 -7.84 23.47
CA ALA A 285 6.57 -7.46 23.93
C ALA A 285 6.54 -6.92 25.37
N ALA A 286 5.59 -6.05 25.69
CA ALA A 286 5.44 -5.51 27.04
C ALA A 286 5.10 -6.60 28.06
N ARG A 287 4.16 -7.49 27.70
CA ARG A 287 3.78 -8.62 28.57
C ARG A 287 4.96 -9.56 28.81
N GLN A 288 5.68 -9.93 27.76
CA GLN A 288 6.82 -10.84 27.89
C GLN A 288 7.92 -10.20 28.76
N TYR A 289 8.24 -8.93 28.50
CA TYR A 289 9.19 -8.21 29.33
C TYR A 289 8.76 -8.17 30.81
N GLY A 290 7.49 -7.91 31.11
CA GLY A 290 6.95 -7.91 32.46
C GLY A 290 7.07 -9.27 33.17
N LEU A 291 6.92 -10.39 32.43
CA LEU A 291 7.10 -11.74 32.97
C LEU A 291 8.58 -12.09 33.20
N ASP A 292 9.47 -11.66 32.33
CA ASP A 292 10.89 -11.99 32.37
C ASP A 292 11.67 -11.12 33.36
N ARG A 293 11.31 -9.82 33.43
CA ARG A 293 11.96 -8.87 34.33
C ARG A 293 11.56 -9.12 35.77
N LYS A 294 12.52 -9.41 36.62
CA LYS A 294 12.30 -9.67 38.05
C LYS A 294 12.78 -8.47 38.90
N GLN A 295 11.94 -8.09 39.83
CA GLN A 295 12.29 -7.21 40.94
C GLN A 295 11.74 -7.83 42.24
N PHE A 296 12.46 -7.73 43.34
CA PHE A 296 12.08 -8.36 44.61
C PHE A 296 11.77 -9.86 44.46
N ASN A 297 12.54 -10.58 43.60
CA ASN A 297 12.42 -12.02 43.29
C ASN A 297 11.08 -12.46 42.66
N ARG A 298 10.32 -11.54 42.05
CA ARG A 298 9.07 -11.84 41.35
C ARG A 298 9.01 -11.04 40.04
N PRO A 299 8.23 -11.49 39.04
CA PRO A 299 7.94 -10.70 37.85
C PRO A 299 7.36 -9.30 38.17
N LEU A 300 7.53 -8.34 37.23
CA LEU A 300 6.97 -7.00 37.39
C LEU A 300 5.46 -7.01 37.53
#